data_c078025022d4d9eb00977a79995912c8
#
_entry.id   c078025022d4d9eb00977a79995912c8
#
_cell.length_a   1.000
_cell.length_b   1.000
_cell.length_c   1.000
_cell.angle_alpha   90.00
_cell.angle_beta   90.00
_cell.angle_gamma   90.00
#
_symmetry.space_group_name_H-M   'P 1'
#
loop_
_entity.id
_entity.type
_entity.pdbx_description
1 polymer ?
#
loop_
_entity_poly.entity_id
_entity_poly.type
_entity_poly.pdbx_seq_one_letter_code
_entity_poly.pdbx_strand_id
1 'polypeptide(L)'
;MSDLDVVRHNRPAHHATVQATVLKAMIDLMGEVDKFDTFSYFLPTCPFVDAEDIRRGSSLLPRASSVISMTLMSETILLACVMSGDNVLPIFDNLECGLTNSKFIKKYYKPSGAFYMGWWDYLLEYENFFKGNVRGVVIPPERSVDINTIEDIKYAELLL
;
A
#
# COMPACT_ATOMS: atom_id res chain seq x y z
N MET A 1 14.82 1.54 25.66
CA MET A 1 13.64 1.75 24.79
C MET A 1 12.73 2.66 25.60
N SER A 2 12.48 3.90 25.14
CA SER A 2 11.46 4.75 25.75
C SER A 2 10.11 4.06 25.52
N ASP A 3 9.30 3.93 26.57
CA ASP A 3 7.94 3.43 26.45
C ASP A 3 7.20 4.35 25.47
N LEU A 4 6.79 3.78 24.34
CA LEU A 4 5.91 4.48 23.42
C LEU A 4 4.55 4.60 24.12
N ASP A 5 4.04 5.82 24.18
CA ASP A 5 2.69 6.07 24.69
C ASP A 5 1.69 5.55 23.65
N VAL A 6 1.23 4.32 23.84
CA VAL A 6 0.34 3.63 22.90
C VAL A 6 -1.09 3.68 23.42
N VAL A 7 -1.95 4.37 22.69
CA VAL A 7 -3.39 4.41 22.98
C VAL A 7 -4.08 3.30 22.19
N ARG A 8 -4.83 2.44 22.89
CA ARG A 8 -5.64 1.40 22.27
C ARG A 8 -6.97 1.97 21.80
N HIS A 9 -7.22 1.90 20.49
CA HIS A 9 -8.52 2.19 19.90
C HIS A 9 -9.22 0.89 19.46
N ASN A 10 -10.49 0.74 19.82
CA ASN A 10 -11.30 -0.40 19.38
C ASN A 10 -12.05 -0.02 18.09
N ARG A 11 -11.73 -0.71 17.00
CA ARG A 11 -12.41 -0.50 15.72
C ARG A 11 -13.90 -0.82 15.87
N PRO A 12 -14.82 0.12 15.56
CA PRO A 12 -16.26 -0.11 15.63
C PRO A 12 -16.71 -1.26 14.73
N ALA A 13 -17.75 -2.00 15.14
CA ALA A 13 -18.22 -3.17 14.41
C ALA A 13 -18.64 -2.87 12.96
N HIS A 14 -19.17 -1.68 12.68
CA HIS A 14 -19.57 -1.28 11.32
C HIS A 14 -18.36 -1.06 10.39
N HIS A 15 -17.15 -0.86 10.93
CA HIS A 15 -15.90 -0.83 10.18
C HIS A 15 -15.20 -2.19 10.10
N ALA A 16 -15.74 -3.22 10.76
CA ALA A 16 -15.19 -4.58 10.72
C ALA A 16 -15.91 -5.50 9.70
N THR A 17 -16.58 -4.91 8.72
CA THR A 17 -17.27 -5.63 7.64
C THR A 17 -16.37 -5.78 6.41
N VAL A 18 -16.72 -6.72 5.51
CA VAL A 18 -15.99 -6.93 4.25
C VAL A 18 -16.00 -5.69 3.34
N GLN A 19 -17.04 -4.85 3.42
CA GLN A 19 -17.16 -3.62 2.64
C GLN A 19 -16.47 -2.41 3.27
N ALA A 20 -16.13 -2.51 4.56
CA ALA A 20 -15.52 -1.40 5.27
C ALA A 20 -14.06 -1.22 4.86
N THR A 21 -13.72 -0.02 4.39
CA THR A 21 -12.34 0.32 4.07
C THR A 21 -11.57 0.77 5.31
N VAL A 22 -10.29 0.47 5.35
CA VAL A 22 -9.37 0.97 6.37
C VAL A 22 -9.40 2.50 6.43
N LEU A 23 -9.51 3.14 5.27
CA LEU A 23 -9.57 4.60 5.14
C LEU A 23 -10.72 5.21 5.96
N LYS A 24 -11.93 4.63 5.89
CA LYS A 24 -13.07 5.10 6.71
C LYS A 24 -12.82 4.95 8.20
N ALA A 25 -12.27 3.79 8.61
CA ALA A 25 -11.93 3.58 10.01
C ALA A 25 -10.87 4.57 10.53
N MET A 26 -9.92 4.97 9.67
CA MET A 26 -8.94 6.01 10.01
C MET A 26 -9.59 7.39 10.13
N ILE A 27 -10.46 7.77 9.22
CA ILE A 27 -11.15 9.07 9.24
C ILE A 27 -12.01 9.20 10.51
N ASP A 28 -12.73 8.15 10.89
CA ASP A 28 -13.50 8.16 12.13
C ASP A 28 -12.59 8.27 13.36
N LEU A 29 -11.49 7.52 13.41
CA LEU A 29 -10.49 7.64 14.48
C LEU A 29 -9.92 9.07 14.54
N MET A 30 -9.63 9.69 13.40
CA MET A 30 -9.14 11.07 13.34
C MET A 30 -10.14 12.08 13.91
N GLY A 31 -11.43 11.77 13.86
CA GLY A 31 -12.48 12.57 14.51
C GLY A 31 -12.58 12.40 16.05
N GLU A 32 -11.97 11.34 16.61
CA GLU A 32 -12.00 11.00 18.05
C GLU A 32 -10.74 11.43 18.80
N VAL A 33 -9.66 11.77 18.09
CA VAL A 33 -8.37 12.16 18.70
C VAL A 33 -8.02 13.61 18.39
N ASP A 34 -7.08 14.17 19.15
CA ASP A 34 -6.57 15.51 18.89
C ASP A 34 -5.97 15.62 17.49
N LYS A 35 -6.20 16.74 16.84
CA LYS A 35 -5.69 17.01 15.49
C LYS A 35 -4.17 17.14 15.52
N PHE A 36 -3.52 16.48 14.56
CA PHE A 36 -2.10 16.61 14.24
C PHE A 36 -1.91 17.25 12.85
N ASP A 37 -0.69 17.65 12.54
CA ASP A 37 -0.37 18.17 11.19
C ASP A 37 -0.36 17.04 10.14
N THR A 38 0.17 15.88 10.55
CA THR A 38 0.37 14.73 9.66
C THR A 38 -0.08 13.43 10.35
N PHE A 39 -0.31 12.40 9.53
CA PHE A 39 -0.53 11.05 10.01
C PHE A 39 0.40 10.08 9.31
N SER A 40 0.61 8.93 9.94
CA SER A 40 1.23 7.76 9.31
C SER A 40 0.42 6.52 9.67
N TYR A 41 0.03 5.77 8.65
CA TYR A 41 -0.70 4.51 8.81
C TYR A 41 0.20 3.35 8.39
N PHE A 42 0.27 2.31 9.21
CA PHE A 42 1.06 1.11 8.98
C PHE A 42 0.17 -0.12 9.05
N LEU A 43 0.36 -1.06 8.11
CA LEU A 43 -0.28 -2.37 8.20
C LEU A 43 0.60 -3.32 9.03
N PRO A 44 0.04 -3.92 10.10
CA PRO A 44 0.79 -4.88 10.91
C PRO A 44 1.13 -6.16 10.14
N THR A 45 0.43 -6.41 9.03
CA THR A 45 0.69 -7.54 8.12
C THR A 45 1.91 -7.35 7.22
N CYS A 46 2.56 -6.18 7.26
CA CYS A 46 3.79 -5.88 6.51
C CYS A 46 5.00 -5.74 7.46
N PRO A 47 5.54 -6.86 8.00
CA PRO A 47 6.49 -6.82 9.12
C PRO A 47 7.91 -6.38 8.73
N PHE A 48 8.26 -6.33 7.45
CA PHE A 48 9.64 -6.08 6.98
C PHE A 48 9.93 -4.64 6.58
N VAL A 49 9.01 -3.70 6.87
CA VAL A 49 9.28 -2.27 6.69
C VAL A 49 10.35 -1.84 7.71
N ASP A 50 11.35 -1.10 7.28
CA ASP A 50 12.40 -0.62 8.15
C ASP A 50 12.31 0.90 8.43
N ALA A 51 13.08 1.35 9.43
CA ALA A 51 13.10 2.74 9.83
C ALA A 51 13.60 3.69 8.73
N GLU A 52 14.42 3.19 7.80
CA GLU A 52 14.93 4.00 6.68
C GLU A 52 13.83 4.28 5.66
N ASP A 53 12.97 3.30 5.36
CA ASP A 53 11.81 3.50 4.49
C ASP A 53 10.87 4.57 5.07
N ILE A 54 10.66 4.55 6.39
CA ILE A 54 9.84 5.53 7.10
C ILE A 54 10.46 6.92 7.02
N ARG A 55 11.78 7.06 7.27
CA ARG A 55 12.50 8.34 7.15
C ARG A 55 12.43 8.89 5.72
N ARG A 56 12.60 8.04 4.71
CA ARG A 56 12.45 8.44 3.31
C ARG A 56 11.03 8.93 3.02
N GLY A 57 10.00 8.24 3.52
CA GLY A 57 8.61 8.67 3.42
C GLY A 57 8.39 10.05 4.02
N SER A 58 8.83 10.23 5.27
CA SER A 58 8.72 11.51 5.98
C SER A 58 9.46 12.65 5.27
N SER A 59 10.63 12.38 4.67
CA SER A 59 11.40 13.39 3.94
C SER A 59 10.74 13.85 2.63
N LEU A 60 9.88 13.02 2.04
CA LEU A 60 9.13 13.35 0.81
C LEU A 60 7.84 14.12 1.10
N LEU A 61 7.26 13.95 2.29
CA LEU A 61 5.96 14.50 2.65
C LEU A 61 5.86 16.04 2.52
N PRO A 62 6.87 16.86 2.85
CA PRO A 62 6.80 18.32 2.67
C PRO A 62 6.57 18.79 1.22
N ARG A 63 6.80 17.90 0.24
CA ARG A 63 6.63 18.17 -1.20
C ARG A 63 5.52 17.34 -1.85
N ALA A 64 4.66 16.75 -1.04
CA ALA A 64 3.62 15.82 -1.48
C ALA A 64 2.30 16.06 -0.76
N SER A 65 1.20 15.65 -1.36
CA SER A 65 -0.10 15.53 -0.69
C SER A 65 -0.13 14.29 0.21
N SER A 66 0.45 13.21 -0.29
CA SER A 66 0.62 11.95 0.43
C SER A 66 1.86 11.19 -0.04
N VAL A 67 2.34 10.28 0.77
CA VAL A 67 3.44 9.37 0.47
C VAL A 67 3.01 7.94 0.74
N ILE A 68 3.25 7.06 -0.23
CA ILE A 68 2.79 5.67 -0.18
C ILE A 68 3.97 4.73 -0.41
N SER A 69 4.05 3.67 0.36
CA SER A 69 4.99 2.58 0.11
C SER A 69 4.58 1.81 -1.15
N MET A 70 5.52 1.63 -2.07
CA MET A 70 5.32 0.98 -3.36
C MET A 70 6.28 -0.19 -3.52
N THR A 71 5.89 -1.21 -4.23
CA THR A 71 6.78 -2.31 -4.61
C THR A 71 6.69 -2.61 -6.10
N LEU A 72 7.77 -3.14 -6.65
CA LEU A 72 7.80 -3.59 -8.04
C LEU A 72 6.81 -4.76 -8.22
N MET A 73 6.00 -4.72 -9.25
CA MET A 73 5.19 -5.86 -9.64
C MET A 73 6.09 -6.96 -10.23
N SER A 74 5.97 -8.18 -9.73
CA SER A 74 6.71 -9.35 -10.24
C SER A 74 6.37 -9.64 -11.69
N GLU A 75 5.09 -9.42 -12.03
CA GLU A 75 4.59 -9.63 -13.37
C GLU A 75 4.02 -8.33 -13.94
N THR A 76 4.23 -8.13 -15.22
CA THR A 76 3.71 -6.94 -15.88
C THR A 76 2.22 -7.08 -16.14
N ILE A 77 1.45 -6.09 -15.73
CA ILE A 77 0.02 -6.01 -15.99
C ILE A 77 -0.30 -6.05 -17.50
N LEU A 78 0.66 -5.65 -18.35
CA LEU A 78 0.47 -5.61 -19.81
C LEU A 78 0.34 -7.01 -20.45
N LEU A 79 0.64 -8.08 -19.71
CA LEU A 79 0.45 -9.45 -20.14
C LEU A 79 -0.81 -10.10 -19.53
N ALA A 80 -1.65 -9.30 -18.86
CA ALA A 80 -2.86 -9.80 -18.23
C ALA A 80 -3.93 -10.18 -19.28
N CYS A 81 -4.60 -11.30 -19.00
CA CYS A 81 -5.71 -11.81 -19.81
C CYS A 81 -6.92 -12.09 -18.91
N VAL A 82 -8.10 -12.07 -19.50
CA VAL A 82 -9.33 -12.60 -18.91
C VAL A 82 -9.61 -13.96 -19.53
N MET A 83 -10.05 -14.93 -18.70
CA MET A 83 -10.54 -16.21 -19.17
C MET A 83 -12.07 -16.18 -19.27
N SER A 84 -12.60 -16.59 -20.43
CA SER A 84 -14.04 -16.81 -20.63
C SER A 84 -14.25 -18.24 -21.15
N GLY A 85 -14.53 -19.16 -20.23
CA GLY A 85 -14.39 -20.59 -20.48
C GLY A 85 -12.94 -20.92 -20.84
N ASP A 86 -12.73 -21.55 -21.97
CA ASP A 86 -11.38 -21.89 -22.49
C ASP A 86 -10.77 -20.77 -23.37
N ASN A 87 -11.49 -19.67 -23.59
CA ASN A 87 -11.00 -18.57 -24.40
C ASN A 87 -10.12 -17.62 -23.57
N VAL A 88 -8.93 -17.30 -24.12
CA VAL A 88 -8.00 -16.33 -23.54
C VAL A 88 -8.23 -14.99 -24.22
N LEU A 89 -8.58 -13.97 -23.44
CA LEU A 89 -8.84 -12.62 -23.93
C LEU A 89 -7.80 -11.66 -23.33
N PRO A 90 -6.81 -11.18 -24.10
CA PRO A 90 -5.86 -10.16 -23.64
C PRO A 90 -6.58 -8.88 -23.23
N ILE A 91 -6.15 -8.27 -22.11
CA ILE A 91 -6.69 -6.98 -21.67
C ILE A 91 -6.00 -5.82 -22.40
N PHE A 92 -4.76 -6.04 -22.84
CA PHE A 92 -3.95 -5.05 -23.55
C PHE A 92 -3.42 -5.61 -24.85
N ASP A 93 -3.22 -4.77 -25.84
CA ASP A 93 -2.77 -5.14 -27.21
C ASP A 93 -1.35 -5.71 -27.26
N ASN A 94 -0.60 -5.65 -26.16
CA ASN A 94 0.79 -6.11 -26.11
C ASN A 94 0.98 -7.55 -26.54
N LEU A 95 0.11 -8.47 -26.11
CA LEU A 95 0.18 -9.89 -26.49
C LEU A 95 -0.16 -10.08 -27.96
N GLU A 96 -1.17 -9.38 -28.47
CA GLU A 96 -1.57 -9.42 -29.87
C GLU A 96 -0.48 -8.86 -30.79
N CYS A 97 0.27 -7.86 -30.31
CA CYS A 97 1.44 -7.30 -31.00
C CYS A 97 2.72 -8.15 -30.83
N GLY A 98 2.67 -9.29 -30.15
CA GLY A 98 3.83 -10.14 -29.88
C GLY A 98 4.84 -9.58 -28.88
N LEU A 99 4.49 -8.57 -28.11
CA LEU A 99 5.35 -7.94 -27.10
C LEU A 99 5.30 -8.74 -25.79
N THR A 100 5.92 -9.91 -25.78
CA THR A 100 5.93 -10.83 -24.62
C THR A 100 7.21 -10.76 -23.79
N ASN A 101 8.27 -10.12 -24.30
CA ASN A 101 9.56 -10.06 -23.61
C ASN A 101 9.56 -8.99 -22.51
N SER A 102 9.50 -9.43 -21.26
CA SER A 102 9.47 -8.57 -20.07
C SER A 102 10.64 -7.59 -19.95
N LYS A 103 11.79 -7.87 -20.59
CA LYS A 103 12.96 -6.98 -20.58
C LYS A 103 12.71 -5.64 -21.29
N PHE A 104 11.80 -5.62 -22.26
CA PHE A 104 11.44 -4.42 -23.02
C PHE A 104 10.14 -3.76 -22.53
N ILE A 105 9.47 -4.36 -21.55
CA ILE A 105 8.22 -3.83 -20.99
C ILE A 105 8.54 -2.91 -19.82
N LYS A 106 7.83 -1.77 -19.76
CA LYS A 106 7.92 -0.80 -18.67
C LYS A 106 7.67 -1.48 -17.32
N LYS A 107 8.48 -1.14 -16.31
CA LYS A 107 8.28 -1.59 -14.94
C LYS A 107 7.06 -0.92 -14.33
N TYR A 108 6.22 -1.70 -13.69
CA TYR A 108 5.04 -1.23 -12.98
C TYR A 108 5.19 -1.47 -11.48
N TYR A 109 4.58 -0.60 -10.69
CA TYR A 109 4.61 -0.67 -9.24
C TYR A 109 3.19 -0.73 -8.71
N LYS A 110 3.02 -1.38 -7.57
CA LYS A 110 1.75 -1.40 -6.80
C LYS A 110 2.01 -0.89 -5.39
N PRO A 111 0.99 -0.39 -4.67
CA PRO A 111 1.10 -0.17 -3.23
C PRO A 111 1.55 -1.47 -2.55
N SER A 112 2.54 -1.37 -1.65
CA SER A 112 3.03 -2.52 -0.89
C SER A 112 2.17 -2.82 0.34
N GLY A 113 1.35 -1.85 0.76
CA GLY A 113 0.58 -1.95 2.00
C GLY A 113 1.35 -1.51 3.24
N ALA A 114 2.68 -1.48 3.22
CA ALA A 114 3.48 -1.29 4.41
C ALA A 114 3.20 0.02 5.15
N PHE A 115 3.07 1.15 4.42
CA PHE A 115 2.66 2.41 5.02
C PHE A 115 2.02 3.39 4.03
N TYR A 116 1.22 4.30 4.61
CA TYR A 116 0.64 5.49 3.99
C TYR A 116 0.86 6.67 4.92
N MET A 117 1.36 7.79 4.39
CA MET A 117 1.60 9.03 5.14
C MET A 117 0.92 10.19 4.41
N GLY A 118 0.47 11.19 5.16
CA GLY A 118 -0.18 12.35 4.56
C GLY A 118 -0.40 13.49 5.54
N TRP A 119 -0.93 14.57 5.02
CA TRP A 119 -1.38 15.68 5.82
C TRP A 119 -2.78 15.40 6.37
N TRP A 120 -3.01 15.75 7.62
CA TRP A 120 -4.27 15.50 8.30
C TRP A 120 -5.47 16.07 7.57
N ASP A 121 -5.44 17.38 7.27
CA ASP A 121 -6.54 18.06 6.59
C ASP A 121 -6.76 17.54 5.16
N TYR A 122 -5.68 17.17 4.47
CA TYR A 122 -5.77 16.55 3.15
C TYR A 122 -6.58 15.25 3.17
N LEU A 123 -6.32 14.37 4.15
CA LEU A 123 -7.05 13.11 4.22
C LEU A 123 -8.53 13.32 4.55
N LEU A 124 -8.84 14.25 5.44
CA LEU A 124 -10.24 14.61 5.77
C LEU A 124 -10.98 15.26 4.58
N GLU A 125 -10.29 16.09 3.79
CA GLU A 125 -10.90 16.76 2.63
C GLU A 125 -11.15 15.80 1.47
N TYR A 126 -10.17 14.95 1.15
CA TYR A 126 -10.23 14.14 -0.07
C TYR A 126 -10.67 12.70 0.16
N GLU A 127 -10.64 12.21 1.38
CA GLU A 127 -10.93 10.80 1.73
C GLU A 127 -10.23 9.81 0.76
N ASN A 128 -9.00 10.12 0.36
CA ASN A 128 -8.27 9.37 -0.67
C ASN A 128 -6.76 9.61 -0.57
N PHE A 129 -5.99 8.52 -0.56
CA PHE A 129 -4.52 8.59 -0.51
C PHE A 129 -3.87 8.94 -1.87
N PHE A 130 -4.60 8.82 -2.97
CA PHE A 130 -4.06 8.89 -4.33
C PHE A 130 -4.42 10.19 -5.07
N LYS A 131 -5.01 11.18 -4.39
CA LYS A 131 -5.33 12.48 -5.00
C LYS A 131 -4.12 13.42 -4.96
N GLY A 132 -4.03 14.34 -5.94
CA GLY A 132 -3.01 15.38 -5.97
C GLY A 132 -1.59 14.88 -6.25
N ASN A 133 -0.60 15.47 -5.56
CA ASN A 133 0.82 15.13 -5.75
C ASN A 133 1.22 13.97 -4.82
N VAL A 134 1.04 12.76 -5.28
CA VAL A 134 1.39 11.54 -4.53
C VAL A 134 2.84 11.14 -4.83
N ARG A 135 3.61 10.86 -3.79
CA ARG A 135 4.99 10.34 -3.91
C ARG A 135 5.04 8.89 -3.44
N GLY A 136 5.96 8.12 -4.02
CA GLY A 136 6.19 6.72 -3.68
C GLY A 136 7.55 6.49 -3.06
N VAL A 137 7.59 5.67 -2.00
CA VAL A 137 8.82 5.06 -1.49
C VAL A 137 8.85 3.63 -1.98
N VAL A 138 9.82 3.29 -2.82
CA VAL A 138 9.96 1.92 -3.33
C VAL A 138 10.63 1.06 -2.27
N ILE A 139 9.90 0.03 -1.83
CA ILE A 139 10.36 -1.04 -0.95
C ILE A 139 10.68 -2.26 -1.83
N PRO A 140 11.84 -2.91 -1.65
CA PRO A 140 12.17 -4.11 -2.39
C PRO A 140 11.13 -5.23 -2.19
N PRO A 141 10.87 -6.09 -3.19
CA PRO A 141 9.86 -7.13 -3.10
C PRO A 141 9.99 -8.04 -1.88
N GLU A 142 11.22 -8.40 -1.50
CA GLU A 142 11.52 -9.23 -0.34
C GLU A 142 11.14 -8.59 1.00
N ARG A 143 11.04 -7.26 1.07
CA ARG A 143 10.59 -6.51 2.25
C ARG A 143 9.15 -6.00 2.15
N SER A 144 8.48 -6.29 1.04
CA SER A 144 7.10 -5.86 0.79
C SER A 144 6.08 -7.00 0.92
N VAL A 145 6.41 -7.99 1.71
CA VAL A 145 5.49 -9.11 2.03
C VAL A 145 4.31 -8.57 2.84
N ASP A 146 3.09 -8.86 2.38
CA ASP A 146 1.84 -8.61 3.09
C ASP A 146 1.21 -9.96 3.46
N ILE A 147 1.17 -10.25 4.75
CA ILE A 147 0.74 -11.54 5.29
C ILE A 147 -0.79 -11.59 5.34
N ASN A 148 -1.39 -12.33 4.44
CA ASN A 148 -2.83 -12.56 4.36
C ASN A 148 -3.21 -14.04 4.54
N THR A 149 -2.27 -14.95 4.28
CA THR A 149 -2.47 -16.40 4.31
C THR A 149 -1.38 -17.10 5.14
N ILE A 150 -1.59 -18.40 5.43
CA ILE A 150 -0.57 -19.23 6.12
C ILE A 150 0.66 -19.41 5.21
N GLU A 151 0.48 -19.44 3.90
CA GLU A 151 1.55 -19.53 2.92
C GLU A 151 2.43 -18.28 2.97
N ASP A 152 1.85 -17.10 3.17
CA ASP A 152 2.60 -15.84 3.32
C ASP A 152 3.45 -15.87 4.61
N ILE A 153 2.94 -16.47 5.70
CA ILE A 153 3.73 -16.64 6.93
C ILE A 153 4.96 -17.51 6.66
N LYS A 154 4.78 -18.65 6.00
CA LYS A 154 5.89 -19.53 5.65
C LYS A 154 6.91 -18.83 4.76
N TYR A 155 6.45 -18.04 3.81
CA TYR A 155 7.34 -17.24 2.97
C TYR A 155 8.08 -16.17 3.79
N ALA A 156 7.40 -15.49 4.70
CA ALA A 156 8.01 -14.50 5.59
C ALA A 156 9.08 -15.12 6.50
N GLU A 157 8.84 -16.34 7.02
CA GLU A 157 9.81 -17.08 7.84
C GLU A 157 11.11 -17.43 7.08
N LEU A 158 11.03 -17.62 5.76
CA LEU A 158 12.22 -17.86 4.92
C LEU A 158 13.08 -16.61 4.69
N LEU A 159 12.54 -15.42 4.98
CA LEU A 159 13.23 -14.14 4.81
C LEU A 159 13.91 -13.64 6.10
N LEU A 160 13.70 -14.32 7.23
CA LEU A 160 14.31 -14.03 8.53
C LEU A 160 15.68 -14.69 8.65
#